data_a13700ade6e1b49ac6e95dc6cd91c6b6
#
_entry.id   a13700ade6e1b49ac6e95dc6cd91c6b6
#
_cell.length_a   1.000
_cell.length_b   1.000
_cell.length_c   1.000
_cell.angle_alpha   90.00
_cell.angle_beta   90.00
_cell.angle_gamma   90.00
#
_symmetry.space_group_name_H-M   'P 1'
#
loop_
_entity.id
_entity.type
_entity.pdbx_description
1 polymer ?
#
loop_
_entity_poly.entity_id
_entity_poly.type
_entity_poly.pdbx_seq_one_letter_code
_entity_poly.pdbx_strand_id
1 'polypeptide(L)'
;MANYMNIYATQNAYDSDNTKQYPNVSYISGGSVVFANSAPATFGGLTVYYLIDQSVASVNVTLFNGGGSSSSESGGGDSESGGGASVMPTRMIVDGVEETVVNTWVFETVGEHIVQYEFEDNVIPTSFLDGNISAAKKVEIGDDITEIGENAFGSSYIEEVTISDSVYQIGNYAFKDCLSLSSVTINNTSVPSTGYTPFDNNASGRKIYVPASAVEDYQEYWVDYASDIEAIQ
;
A
#
# COMPACT_ATOMS: atom_id res chain seq x y z
N MET A 1 2.17 12.53 25.77
CA MET A 1 2.92 13.74 25.33
C MET A 1 2.64 13.86 23.85
N ALA A 2 2.13 15.00 23.39
CA ALA A 2 1.83 15.19 21.96
C ALA A 2 3.16 15.20 21.18
N ASN A 3 3.32 14.23 20.28
CA ASN A 3 4.46 14.20 19.37
C ASN A 3 4.18 15.19 18.24
N TYR A 4 4.79 16.36 18.30
CA TYR A 4 4.70 17.33 17.23
C TYR A 4 5.64 16.92 16.12
N MET A 5 5.10 16.78 14.90
CA MET A 5 5.93 16.66 13.70
C MET A 5 6.63 18.01 13.45
N ASN A 6 7.95 18.03 13.46
CA ASN A 6 8.69 19.23 13.16
C ASN A 6 8.72 19.46 11.63
N ILE A 7 8.02 20.48 11.16
CA ILE A 7 8.10 20.90 9.75
C ILE A 7 9.19 21.97 9.63
N TYR A 8 10.17 21.74 8.79
CA TYR A 8 11.27 22.65 8.56
C TYR A 8 11.04 23.46 7.26
N ALA A 9 11.29 24.74 7.32
CA ALA A 9 11.13 25.63 6.16
C ALA A 9 12.18 25.38 5.05
N THR A 10 13.31 24.76 5.39
CA THR A 10 14.40 24.47 4.45
C THR A 10 15.16 23.20 4.84
N GLN A 11 15.87 22.59 3.88
CA GLN A 11 16.77 21.46 4.15
C GLN A 11 17.83 21.81 5.21
N ASN A 12 18.40 23.00 5.16
CA ASN A 12 19.42 23.42 6.14
C ASN A 12 18.87 23.50 7.57
N ALA A 13 17.61 23.96 7.73
CA ALA A 13 16.97 23.96 9.05
C ALA A 13 16.77 22.53 9.56
N TYR A 14 16.39 21.60 8.70
CA TYR A 14 16.30 20.20 9.01
C TYR A 14 17.66 19.60 9.41
N ASP A 15 18.69 19.84 8.61
CA ASP A 15 20.05 19.30 8.87
C ASP A 15 20.69 19.88 10.13
N SER A 16 20.29 21.09 10.54
CA SER A 16 20.80 21.77 11.73
C SER A 16 20.10 21.36 13.03
N ASP A 17 18.96 20.68 12.95
CA ASP A 17 18.21 20.28 14.13
C ASP A 17 18.81 19.00 14.74
N ASN A 18 19.53 19.16 15.85
CA ASN A 18 20.10 18.04 16.60
C ASN A 18 19.11 17.39 17.59
N THR A 19 17.86 17.84 17.64
CA THR A 19 16.80 17.21 18.41
C THR A 19 16.02 16.15 17.62
N LYS A 20 16.45 15.86 16.39
CA LYS A 20 15.85 14.82 15.53
C LYS A 20 15.77 13.50 16.28
N GLN A 21 14.58 13.16 16.70
CA GLN A 21 14.28 11.85 17.30
C GLN A 21 13.65 10.87 16.29
N TYR A 22 13.27 11.39 15.11
CA TYR A 22 12.53 10.63 14.09
C TYR A 22 13.17 10.80 12.71
N PRO A 23 13.46 9.71 11.99
CA PRO A 23 14.10 9.76 10.67
C PRO A 23 13.21 10.33 9.55
N ASN A 24 11.92 10.54 9.79
CA ASN A 24 10.93 10.89 8.78
C ASN A 24 10.40 12.33 8.88
N VAL A 25 11.27 13.28 9.19
CA VAL A 25 10.83 14.68 9.26
C VAL A 25 10.89 15.33 7.89
N SER A 26 9.79 15.97 7.50
CA SER A 26 9.64 16.67 6.23
C SER A 26 10.08 18.13 6.31
N TYR A 27 10.50 18.70 5.20
CA TYR A 27 10.73 20.13 5.06
C TYR A 27 9.99 20.68 3.83
N ILE A 28 9.72 21.99 3.80
CA ILE A 28 9.06 22.63 2.68
C ILE A 28 10.11 23.14 1.70
N SER A 29 10.05 22.68 0.45
CA SER A 29 10.89 23.18 -0.64
C SER A 29 9.99 23.62 -1.80
N GLY A 30 10.08 24.91 -2.16
CA GLY A 30 9.36 25.45 -3.31
C GLY A 30 7.82 25.36 -3.23
N GLY A 31 7.25 25.34 -2.01
CA GLY A 31 5.81 25.22 -1.79
C GLY A 31 5.28 23.78 -1.75
N SER A 32 6.14 22.81 -1.92
CA SER A 32 5.81 21.38 -1.77
C SER A 32 6.46 20.82 -0.51
N VAL A 33 5.74 19.92 0.18
CA VAL A 33 6.33 19.17 1.30
C VAL A 33 7.27 18.14 0.70
N VAL A 34 8.55 18.23 1.05
CA VAL A 34 9.56 17.24 0.66
C VAL A 34 9.88 16.41 1.89
N PHE A 35 9.60 15.12 1.80
CA PHE A 35 9.99 14.19 2.84
C PHE A 35 11.51 14.03 2.81
N ALA A 36 12.17 14.24 3.95
CA ALA A 36 13.60 14.02 4.04
C ALA A 36 13.86 12.53 3.84
N ASN A 37 14.29 12.21 2.63
CA ASN A 37 14.59 10.86 2.23
C ASN A 37 15.79 10.29 2.99
N SER A 38 15.52 9.52 3.99
CA SER A 38 16.05 8.19 4.02
C SER A 38 14.82 7.31 4.19
N ALA A 39 14.52 6.50 3.20
CA ALA A 39 13.67 5.36 3.48
C ALA A 39 14.20 4.76 4.79
N PRO A 40 13.38 4.64 5.87
CA PRO A 40 13.80 3.81 6.99
C PRO A 40 14.27 2.50 6.39
N ALA A 41 15.24 1.86 7.00
CA ALA A 41 15.62 0.50 6.64
C ALA A 41 14.32 -0.22 6.29
N THR A 42 14.21 -0.68 5.07
CA THR A 42 12.98 -1.12 4.42
C THR A 42 12.07 -1.80 5.40
N PHE A 43 10.93 -1.17 5.68
CA PHE A 43 9.94 -1.80 6.55
C PHE A 43 9.46 -3.06 5.85
N GLY A 44 9.65 -4.21 6.47
CA GLY A 44 9.40 -5.50 5.83
C GLY A 44 7.92 -5.77 5.56
N GLY A 45 7.01 -5.11 6.28
CA GLY A 45 5.57 -5.28 6.13
C GLY A 45 4.95 -4.42 5.02
N LEU A 46 3.69 -4.06 5.21
CA LEU A 46 2.94 -3.20 4.30
C LEU A 46 3.01 -1.74 4.75
N THR A 47 3.41 -0.83 3.86
CA THR A 47 3.36 0.61 4.07
C THR A 47 2.32 1.24 3.16
N VAL A 48 1.41 2.02 3.73
CA VAL A 48 0.37 2.77 3.00
C VAL A 48 0.54 4.26 3.27
N TYR A 49 0.56 5.03 2.20
CA TYR A 49 0.66 6.49 2.23
C TYR A 49 -0.72 7.10 2.03
N TYR A 50 -1.17 7.86 3.02
CA TYR A 50 -2.45 8.55 3.02
C TYR A 50 -2.24 10.02 2.76
N LEU A 51 -2.95 10.58 1.78
CA LEU A 51 -2.97 12.01 1.53
C LEU A 51 -4.21 12.62 2.17
N ILE A 52 -4.01 13.38 3.24
CA ILE A 52 -5.08 14.02 4.01
C ILE A 52 -5.21 15.48 3.56
N ASP A 53 -6.32 15.84 2.98
CA ASP A 53 -6.66 17.22 2.64
C ASP A 53 -7.54 17.87 3.72
N GLN A 54 -7.87 19.14 3.53
CA GLN A 54 -8.68 19.89 4.51
C GLN A 54 -10.10 19.33 4.71
N SER A 55 -10.61 18.56 3.76
CA SER A 55 -11.96 17.99 3.84
C SER A 55 -12.02 16.72 4.72
N VAL A 56 -10.88 16.03 4.88
CA VAL A 56 -10.75 14.79 5.68
C VAL A 56 -9.94 14.99 6.95
N ALA A 57 -9.25 16.11 7.12
CA ALA A 57 -8.55 16.42 8.37
C ALA A 57 -9.55 16.46 9.54
N SER A 58 -9.19 15.83 10.65
CA SER A 58 -10.03 15.72 11.86
C SER A 58 -11.33 14.91 11.69
N VAL A 59 -11.47 14.12 10.64
CA VAL A 59 -12.53 13.11 10.49
C VAL A 59 -11.94 11.70 10.56
N ASN A 60 -12.78 10.71 10.87
CA ASN A 60 -12.35 9.33 10.86
C ASN A 60 -12.05 8.89 9.42
N VAL A 61 -10.80 8.49 9.17
CA VAL A 61 -10.36 7.86 7.93
C VAL A 61 -10.35 6.35 8.13
N THR A 62 -10.99 5.61 7.24
CA THR A 62 -10.85 4.15 7.23
C THR A 62 -9.45 3.80 6.77
N LEU A 63 -8.71 3.04 7.59
CA LEU A 63 -7.35 2.62 7.28
C LEU A 63 -7.32 1.28 6.56
N PHE A 64 -8.22 0.37 6.95
CA PHE A 64 -8.40 -0.93 6.30
C PHE A 64 -9.78 -1.48 6.67
N ASN A 65 -10.25 -2.45 5.90
CA ASN A 65 -11.49 -3.13 6.19
C ASN A 65 -11.27 -4.10 7.35
N GLY A 66 -11.70 -3.73 8.53
CA GLY A 66 -11.75 -4.65 9.67
C GLY A 66 -12.64 -5.82 9.29
N GLY A 67 -12.12 -7.05 9.38
CA GLY A 67 -12.79 -8.24 8.94
C GLY A 67 -14.16 -8.48 9.53
N GLY A 68 -15.12 -7.83 8.95
CA GLY A 68 -16.54 -8.10 9.11
C GLY A 68 -16.99 -8.89 7.90
N SER A 69 -17.31 -10.15 8.12
CA SER A 69 -18.08 -10.97 7.18
C SER A 69 -19.33 -10.20 6.75
N SER A 70 -19.30 -9.55 5.59
CA SER A 70 -20.53 -9.13 4.96
C SER A 70 -21.16 -10.37 4.32
N SER A 71 -21.89 -11.13 5.11
CA SER A 71 -22.81 -12.13 4.63
C SER A 71 -23.98 -11.42 3.95
N SER A 72 -23.88 -11.15 2.66
CA SER A 72 -25.06 -11.06 1.82
C SER A 72 -25.47 -12.49 1.48
N GLU A 73 -26.35 -13.06 2.29
CA GLU A 73 -27.04 -14.30 1.95
C GLU A 73 -27.84 -14.11 0.67
N SER A 74 -27.42 -14.73 -0.40
CA SER A 74 -28.30 -15.15 -1.47
C SER A 74 -27.80 -16.45 -2.10
N GLY A 75 -28.35 -17.54 -1.60
CA GLY A 75 -28.74 -18.75 -2.34
C GLY A 75 -27.71 -19.57 -3.08
N GLY A 76 -27.27 -20.68 -2.51
CA GLY A 76 -27.19 -21.97 -3.20
C GLY A 76 -25.88 -22.32 -3.90
N GLY A 77 -25.06 -23.18 -3.29
CA GLY A 77 -24.02 -23.93 -4.00
C GLY A 77 -22.86 -24.30 -3.08
N ASP A 78 -22.85 -25.57 -2.61
CA ASP A 78 -21.79 -26.14 -1.79
C ASP A 78 -20.43 -26.03 -2.48
N SER A 79 -19.55 -25.21 -1.95
CA SER A 79 -18.11 -25.31 -2.14
C SER A 79 -17.49 -24.91 -0.81
N GLU A 80 -16.92 -25.88 -0.12
CA GLU A 80 -16.07 -25.65 1.04
C GLU A 80 -14.83 -24.84 0.60
N SER A 81 -14.96 -23.54 0.53
CA SER A 81 -13.81 -22.64 0.55
C SER A 81 -13.61 -22.21 1.99
N GLY A 82 -12.51 -22.63 2.59
CA GLY A 82 -12.17 -22.31 3.96
C GLY A 82 -12.36 -20.82 4.23
N GLY A 83 -13.29 -20.51 5.14
CA GLY A 83 -13.46 -19.17 5.65
C GLY A 83 -12.19 -18.76 6.37
N GLY A 84 -11.31 -18.07 5.67
CA GLY A 84 -10.13 -17.45 6.27
C GLY A 84 -10.62 -16.50 7.36
N ALA A 85 -10.18 -16.73 8.59
CA ALA A 85 -10.35 -15.76 9.66
C ALA A 85 -9.85 -14.42 9.13
N SER A 86 -10.60 -13.38 9.33
CA SER A 86 -10.16 -12.02 8.98
C SER A 86 -8.91 -11.73 9.78
N VAL A 87 -7.77 -11.84 9.13
CA VAL A 87 -6.47 -11.64 9.76
C VAL A 87 -6.28 -10.12 9.89
N MET A 88 -6.37 -9.64 11.12
CA MET A 88 -6.02 -8.25 11.45
C MET A 88 -4.49 -8.11 11.45
N PRO A 89 -3.96 -6.91 11.15
CA PRO A 89 -2.55 -6.65 11.41
C PRO A 89 -2.20 -6.95 12.86
N THR A 90 -1.03 -7.50 13.08
CA THR A 90 -0.51 -7.76 14.44
C THR A 90 0.13 -6.52 15.05
N ARG A 91 0.55 -5.58 14.18
CA ARG A 91 1.18 -4.32 14.57
C ARG A 91 0.79 -3.22 13.61
N MET A 92 0.64 -2.01 14.14
CA MET A 92 0.37 -0.80 13.38
C MET A 92 1.27 0.33 13.86
N ILE A 93 1.88 1.05 12.91
CA ILE A 93 2.73 2.21 13.18
C ILE A 93 2.15 3.38 12.36
N VAL A 94 1.80 4.48 13.01
CA VAL A 94 1.29 5.70 12.36
C VAL A 94 2.34 6.79 12.52
N ASP A 95 2.83 7.33 11.40
CA ASP A 95 3.85 8.38 11.37
C ASP A 95 5.08 8.08 12.24
N GLY A 96 5.49 6.81 12.26
CA GLY A 96 6.63 6.32 13.03
C GLY A 96 6.37 6.05 14.51
N VAL A 97 5.10 6.14 14.96
CA VAL A 97 4.70 5.82 16.33
C VAL A 97 3.89 4.54 16.34
N GLU A 98 4.27 3.58 17.18
CA GLU A 98 3.51 2.35 17.36
C GLU A 98 2.20 2.63 18.09
N GLU A 99 1.10 2.20 17.49
CA GLU A 99 -0.26 2.46 17.95
C GLU A 99 -1.05 1.15 18.11
N THR A 100 -2.15 1.23 18.85
CA THR A 100 -3.09 0.11 18.89
C THR A 100 -3.69 -0.12 17.51
N VAL A 101 -3.78 -1.38 17.08
CA VAL A 101 -4.38 -1.74 15.79
C VAL A 101 -5.86 -1.37 15.81
N VAL A 102 -6.23 -0.43 14.94
CA VAL A 102 -7.59 0.04 14.72
C VAL A 102 -7.83 0.21 13.23
N ASN A 103 -9.05 0.02 12.77
CA ASN A 103 -9.39 0.15 11.35
C ASN A 103 -9.82 1.56 10.92
N THR A 104 -9.91 2.48 11.88
CA THR A 104 -10.20 3.90 11.61
C THR A 104 -9.26 4.78 12.41
N TRP A 105 -8.83 5.88 11.84
CA TRP A 105 -7.90 6.82 12.46
C TRP A 105 -8.30 8.27 12.17
N VAL A 106 -8.01 9.17 13.09
CA VAL A 106 -8.18 10.61 12.87
C VAL A 106 -6.82 11.25 12.70
N PHE A 107 -6.54 11.71 11.48
CA PHE A 107 -5.36 12.53 11.22
C PHE A 107 -5.71 14.00 11.57
N GLU A 108 -4.98 14.58 12.51
CA GLU A 108 -5.23 15.96 12.96
C GLU A 108 -4.61 17.02 12.04
N THR A 109 -3.75 16.59 11.13
CA THR A 109 -3.03 17.48 10.20
C THR A 109 -3.31 17.12 8.75
N VAL A 110 -3.22 18.12 7.87
CA VAL A 110 -3.24 17.90 6.42
C VAL A 110 -1.86 17.53 5.93
N GLY A 111 -1.79 16.77 4.86
CA GLY A 111 -0.54 16.32 4.25
C GLY A 111 -0.47 14.82 4.07
N GLU A 112 0.72 14.33 3.79
CA GLU A 112 0.97 12.90 3.69
C GLU A 112 1.21 12.30 5.09
N HIS A 113 0.53 11.20 5.35
CA HIS A 113 0.68 10.38 6.54
C HIS A 113 1.03 8.96 6.15
N ILE A 114 1.83 8.29 6.96
CA ILE A 114 2.32 6.95 6.70
C ILE A 114 1.75 6.00 7.75
N VAL A 115 1.11 4.93 7.30
CA VAL A 115 0.68 3.84 8.18
C VAL A 115 1.35 2.55 7.73
N GLN A 116 1.98 1.87 8.67
CA GLN A 116 2.71 0.62 8.45
C GLN A 116 2.05 -0.51 9.22
N TYR A 117 1.99 -1.69 8.59
CA TYR A 117 1.32 -2.86 9.13
C TYR A 117 2.21 -4.10 9.06
N GLU A 118 2.23 -4.87 10.13
CA GLU A 118 2.80 -6.23 10.15
C GLU A 118 1.66 -7.25 10.25
N PHE A 119 1.88 -8.42 9.68
CA PHE A 119 0.93 -9.53 9.68
C PHE A 119 1.61 -10.80 10.19
N GLU A 120 0.88 -11.64 10.94
CA GLU A 120 1.44 -12.84 11.55
C GLU A 120 1.94 -13.85 10.50
N ASP A 121 1.18 -14.01 9.41
CA ASP A 121 1.45 -15.01 8.38
C ASP A 121 2.20 -14.44 7.16
N ASN A 122 2.69 -13.19 7.23
CA ASN A 122 3.33 -12.51 6.10
C ASN A 122 2.44 -12.40 4.85
N VAL A 123 1.14 -12.41 5.03
CA VAL A 123 0.12 -12.33 3.98
C VAL A 123 -0.72 -11.08 4.17
N ILE A 124 -0.87 -10.28 3.11
CA ILE A 124 -1.84 -9.20 3.13
C ILE A 124 -3.23 -9.82 3.01
N PRO A 125 -4.14 -9.56 3.96
CA PRO A 125 -5.44 -10.23 4.01
C PRO A 125 -6.32 -9.92 2.80
N THR A 126 -7.27 -10.81 2.54
CA THR A 126 -8.37 -10.59 1.60
C THR A 126 -9.12 -9.30 1.92
N SER A 127 -9.40 -8.50 0.90
CA SER A 127 -10.16 -7.24 0.99
C SER A 127 -9.60 -6.23 2.00
N PHE A 128 -8.29 -6.19 2.22
CA PHE A 128 -7.65 -5.35 3.24
C PHE A 128 -7.91 -3.85 3.02
N LEU A 129 -7.67 -3.34 1.82
CA LEU A 129 -7.92 -1.96 1.39
C LEU A 129 -8.99 -1.87 0.30
N ASP A 130 -9.87 -2.89 0.21
CA ASP A 130 -10.95 -2.93 -0.78
C ASP A 130 -11.94 -1.79 -0.57
N GLY A 131 -12.31 -1.12 -1.66
CA GLY A 131 -13.35 -0.08 -1.68
C GLY A 131 -12.85 1.35 -1.47
N ASN A 132 -13.72 2.20 -0.99
CA ASN A 132 -13.58 3.66 -1.03
C ASN A 132 -12.64 4.24 0.06
N ILE A 133 -11.41 3.78 0.15
CA ILE A 133 -10.40 4.44 0.98
C ILE A 133 -9.70 5.52 0.14
N SER A 134 -10.38 6.63 -0.06
CA SER A 134 -9.97 7.70 -1.00
C SER A 134 -8.67 8.39 -0.61
N ALA A 135 -8.28 8.35 0.65
CA ALA A 135 -7.07 8.98 1.16
C ALA A 135 -5.80 8.14 0.89
N ALA A 136 -5.91 6.82 0.70
CA ALA A 136 -4.77 5.97 0.38
C ALA A 136 -4.30 6.21 -1.06
N LYS A 137 -3.03 6.59 -1.25
CA LYS A 137 -2.48 6.99 -2.56
C LYS A 137 -1.37 6.09 -3.05
N LYS A 138 -0.51 5.65 -2.16
CA LYS A 138 0.64 4.82 -2.50
C LYS A 138 0.74 3.64 -1.55
N VAL A 139 1.20 2.53 -2.08
CA VAL A 139 1.42 1.29 -1.32
C VAL A 139 2.83 0.77 -1.60
N GLU A 140 3.56 0.43 -0.55
CA GLU A 140 4.83 -0.29 -0.61
C GLU A 140 4.69 -1.60 0.16
N ILE A 141 4.91 -2.71 -0.53
CA ILE A 141 4.85 -4.07 0.01
C ILE A 141 6.29 -4.53 0.21
N GLY A 142 6.67 -4.68 1.47
CA GLY A 142 8.03 -4.97 1.89
C GLY A 142 8.38 -6.46 1.90
N ASP A 143 9.63 -6.75 2.27
CA ASP A 143 10.28 -8.05 2.07
C ASP A 143 9.75 -9.16 3.02
N ASP A 144 9.02 -8.80 4.08
CA ASP A 144 8.37 -9.81 4.94
C ASP A 144 7.08 -10.35 4.31
N ILE A 145 6.49 -9.64 3.34
CA ILE A 145 5.25 -10.06 2.70
C ILE A 145 5.54 -11.05 1.56
N THR A 146 4.86 -12.18 1.59
CA THR A 146 5.02 -13.25 0.62
C THR A 146 3.81 -13.44 -0.30
N GLU A 147 2.63 -13.06 0.16
CA GLU A 147 1.38 -13.20 -0.59
C GLU A 147 0.48 -11.97 -0.44
N ILE A 148 -0.22 -11.64 -1.52
CA ILE A 148 -1.26 -10.60 -1.54
C ILE A 148 -2.60 -11.31 -1.70
N GLY A 149 -3.51 -11.11 -0.74
CA GLY A 149 -4.81 -11.76 -0.69
C GLY A 149 -5.75 -11.35 -1.82
N GLU A 150 -6.83 -12.11 -1.97
CA GLU A 150 -7.90 -11.82 -2.92
C GLU A 150 -8.49 -10.44 -2.64
N ASN A 151 -8.64 -9.63 -3.71
CA ASN A 151 -9.25 -8.31 -3.63
C ASN A 151 -8.60 -7.36 -2.61
N ALA A 152 -7.34 -7.61 -2.21
CA ALA A 152 -6.68 -6.92 -1.09
C ALA A 152 -6.70 -5.40 -1.22
N PHE A 153 -6.61 -4.88 -2.44
CA PHE A 153 -6.61 -3.46 -2.77
C PHE A 153 -7.67 -3.09 -3.82
N GLY A 154 -8.60 -4.02 -4.11
CA GLY A 154 -9.60 -3.82 -5.16
C GLY A 154 -10.43 -2.54 -4.96
N SER A 155 -10.79 -1.89 -6.06
CA SER A 155 -11.62 -0.66 -6.06
C SER A 155 -11.06 0.48 -5.18
N SER A 156 -9.77 0.45 -4.85
CA SER A 156 -9.11 1.52 -4.07
C SER A 156 -8.68 2.69 -4.96
N TYR A 157 -8.32 3.82 -4.32
CA TYR A 157 -7.85 5.03 -5.01
C TYR A 157 -6.33 5.15 -5.07
N ILE A 158 -5.61 4.04 -4.87
CA ILE A 158 -4.15 4.01 -4.96
C ILE A 158 -3.71 4.36 -6.38
N GLU A 159 -2.62 5.12 -6.46
CA GLU A 159 -2.04 5.62 -7.71
C GLU A 159 -0.76 4.87 -8.07
N GLU A 160 -0.02 4.42 -7.05
CA GLU A 160 1.26 3.73 -7.18
C GLU A 160 1.36 2.54 -6.24
N VAL A 161 1.95 1.45 -6.73
CA VAL A 161 2.26 0.25 -5.93
C VAL A 161 3.69 -0.18 -6.20
N THR A 162 4.43 -0.48 -5.11
CA THR A 162 5.72 -1.17 -5.19
C THR A 162 5.62 -2.51 -4.48
N ILE A 163 6.01 -3.58 -5.15
CA ILE A 163 5.96 -4.97 -4.68
C ILE A 163 7.40 -5.50 -4.58
N SER A 164 7.78 -5.98 -3.40
CA SER A 164 9.12 -6.56 -3.16
C SER A 164 9.34 -7.87 -3.91
N ASP A 165 10.56 -8.33 -3.92
CA ASP A 165 10.97 -9.58 -4.57
C ASP A 165 10.58 -10.84 -3.77
N SER A 166 10.15 -10.68 -2.51
CA SER A 166 9.64 -11.76 -1.66
C SER A 166 8.24 -12.25 -2.06
N VAL A 167 7.44 -11.41 -2.73
CA VAL A 167 6.06 -11.75 -3.10
C VAL A 167 6.06 -12.76 -4.24
N TYR A 168 5.55 -13.96 -3.99
CA TYR A 168 5.44 -15.03 -4.98
C TYR A 168 3.99 -15.28 -5.45
N GLN A 169 2.99 -14.70 -4.78
CA GLN A 169 1.57 -14.86 -5.15
C GLN A 169 0.79 -13.55 -5.04
N ILE A 170 0.05 -13.24 -6.09
CA ILE A 170 -0.90 -12.12 -6.15
C ILE A 170 -2.30 -12.71 -6.35
N GLY A 171 -3.19 -12.51 -5.39
CA GLY A 171 -4.54 -13.08 -5.36
C GLY A 171 -5.46 -12.60 -6.48
N ASN A 172 -6.61 -13.27 -6.60
CA ASN A 172 -7.67 -12.84 -7.53
C ASN A 172 -8.04 -11.39 -7.27
N TYR A 173 -8.18 -10.58 -8.32
CA TYR A 173 -8.67 -9.20 -8.24
C TYR A 173 -7.87 -8.28 -7.30
N ALA A 174 -6.64 -8.63 -6.92
CA ALA A 174 -5.90 -7.96 -5.86
C ALA A 174 -5.84 -6.43 -6.00
N PHE A 175 -5.72 -5.92 -7.23
CA PHE A 175 -5.70 -4.49 -7.57
C PHE A 175 -6.74 -4.13 -8.65
N LYS A 176 -7.76 -4.97 -8.82
CA LYS A 176 -8.79 -4.72 -9.83
C LYS A 176 -9.59 -3.46 -9.49
N ASP A 177 -10.06 -2.77 -10.54
CA ASP A 177 -10.90 -1.55 -10.43
C ASP A 177 -10.21 -0.38 -9.67
N CYS A 178 -8.88 -0.41 -9.51
CA CYS A 178 -8.11 0.73 -9.01
C CYS A 178 -7.96 1.77 -10.12
N LEU A 179 -8.98 2.59 -10.34
CA LEU A 179 -9.08 3.49 -11.50
C LEU A 179 -7.97 4.55 -11.58
N SER A 180 -7.29 4.82 -10.46
CA SER A 180 -6.17 5.76 -10.38
C SER A 180 -4.79 5.09 -10.51
N LEU A 181 -4.71 3.75 -10.43
CA LEU A 181 -3.44 3.02 -10.42
C LEU A 181 -2.76 3.10 -11.79
N SER A 182 -1.74 3.95 -11.86
CA SER A 182 -0.99 4.24 -13.08
C SER A 182 0.40 3.60 -13.11
N SER A 183 0.95 3.23 -11.96
CA SER A 183 2.30 2.68 -11.82
C SER A 183 2.34 1.49 -10.87
N VAL A 184 2.83 0.36 -11.36
CA VAL A 184 3.09 -0.84 -10.57
C VAL A 184 4.56 -1.20 -10.76
N THR A 185 5.34 -1.25 -9.68
CA THR A 185 6.74 -1.69 -9.71
C THR A 185 6.84 -3.03 -9.00
N ILE A 186 7.41 -4.03 -9.65
CA ILE A 186 7.62 -5.38 -9.08
C ILE A 186 9.11 -5.68 -9.12
N ASN A 187 9.72 -5.82 -7.95
CA ASN A 187 11.16 -6.03 -7.83
C ASN A 187 11.60 -7.49 -8.04
N ASN A 188 10.65 -8.42 -8.11
CA ASN A 188 10.93 -9.84 -8.24
C ASN A 188 11.40 -10.19 -9.66
N THR A 189 12.55 -10.87 -9.77
CA THR A 189 13.05 -11.42 -11.04
C THR A 189 12.35 -12.73 -11.43
N SER A 190 11.67 -13.39 -10.48
CA SER A 190 10.82 -14.55 -10.73
C SER A 190 9.38 -14.09 -10.84
N VAL A 191 8.70 -14.43 -11.92
CA VAL A 191 7.30 -13.98 -12.13
C VAL A 191 6.38 -14.55 -11.05
N PRO A 192 5.74 -13.71 -10.22
CA PRO A 192 4.77 -14.19 -9.24
C PRO A 192 3.59 -14.88 -9.92
N SER A 193 3.04 -15.92 -9.27
CA SER A 193 1.77 -16.48 -9.70
C SER A 193 0.66 -15.44 -9.48
N THR A 194 -0.26 -15.33 -10.43
CA THR A 194 -1.41 -14.42 -10.31
C THR A 194 -2.70 -15.20 -10.26
N GLY A 195 -3.64 -14.68 -9.49
CA GLY A 195 -5.03 -15.07 -9.57
C GLY A 195 -5.72 -14.48 -10.81
N TYR A 196 -7.03 -14.51 -10.81
CA TYR A 196 -7.85 -14.00 -11.90
C TYR A 196 -7.84 -12.48 -11.93
N THR A 197 -7.50 -11.88 -13.08
CA THR A 197 -7.52 -10.45 -13.42
C THR A 197 -7.07 -9.47 -12.29
N PRO A 198 -5.84 -9.64 -11.74
CA PRO A 198 -5.41 -8.84 -10.59
C PRO A 198 -5.27 -7.34 -10.87
N PHE A 199 -5.03 -6.95 -12.12
CA PHE A 199 -4.79 -5.56 -12.51
C PHE A 199 -5.80 -5.02 -13.54
N ASP A 200 -6.94 -5.65 -13.69
CA ASP A 200 -7.95 -5.20 -14.65
C ASP A 200 -8.58 -3.87 -14.22
N ASN A 201 -8.99 -3.09 -15.24
CA ASN A 201 -9.69 -1.83 -15.06
C ASN A 201 -8.95 -0.82 -14.17
N ASN A 202 -7.64 -0.73 -14.34
CA ASN A 202 -6.83 0.32 -13.73
C ASN A 202 -6.79 1.58 -14.60
N ALA A 203 -5.98 2.58 -14.23
CA ALA A 203 -5.82 3.81 -15.00
C ALA A 203 -5.42 3.53 -16.46
N SER A 204 -5.97 4.31 -17.38
CA SER A 204 -5.58 4.21 -18.78
C SER A 204 -4.10 4.52 -18.96
N GLY A 205 -3.35 3.62 -19.60
CA GLY A 205 -1.93 3.76 -19.79
C GLY A 205 -1.09 3.35 -18.57
N ARG A 206 -1.68 2.60 -17.60
CA ARG A 206 -0.91 2.00 -16.51
C ARG A 206 0.33 1.31 -17.05
N LYS A 207 1.43 1.38 -16.30
CA LYS A 207 2.67 0.65 -16.56
C LYS A 207 2.98 -0.30 -15.42
N ILE A 208 3.58 -1.45 -15.79
CA ILE A 208 4.12 -2.44 -14.86
C ILE A 208 5.62 -2.50 -15.09
N TYR A 209 6.38 -2.01 -14.14
CA TYR A 209 7.84 -1.98 -14.17
C TYR A 209 8.41 -3.21 -13.48
N VAL A 210 9.27 -3.95 -14.18
CA VAL A 210 9.91 -5.16 -13.69
C VAL A 210 11.42 -5.10 -13.91
N PRO A 211 12.24 -5.91 -13.23
CA PRO A 211 13.67 -5.95 -13.49
C PRO A 211 13.96 -6.21 -14.97
N ALA A 212 14.93 -5.50 -15.54
CA ALA A 212 15.25 -5.58 -16.97
C ALA A 212 15.56 -7.02 -17.46
N SER A 213 16.12 -7.84 -16.58
CA SER A 213 16.40 -9.26 -16.86
C SER A 213 15.17 -10.16 -16.92
N ALA A 214 14.02 -9.69 -16.42
CA ALA A 214 12.80 -10.48 -16.28
C ALA A 214 11.67 -10.03 -17.23
N VAL A 215 11.86 -8.96 -18.00
CA VAL A 215 10.82 -8.39 -18.88
C VAL A 215 10.21 -9.45 -19.82
N GLU A 216 11.05 -10.26 -20.47
CA GLU A 216 10.61 -11.28 -21.42
C GLU A 216 9.74 -12.35 -20.71
N ASP A 217 10.18 -12.80 -19.52
CA ASP A 217 9.45 -13.80 -18.74
C ASP A 217 8.09 -13.25 -18.28
N TYR A 218 8.03 -12.00 -17.77
CA TYR A 218 6.77 -11.39 -17.38
C TYR A 218 5.82 -11.22 -18.55
N GLN A 219 6.31 -10.81 -19.73
CA GLN A 219 5.48 -10.69 -20.95
C GLN A 219 4.97 -12.05 -21.44
N GLU A 220 5.74 -13.13 -21.26
CA GLU A 220 5.32 -14.48 -21.62
C GLU A 220 4.26 -15.04 -20.66
N TYR A 221 4.43 -14.84 -19.34
CA TYR A 221 3.52 -15.41 -18.35
C TYR A 221 2.28 -14.54 -18.09
N TRP A 222 2.42 -13.20 -18.19
CA TRP A 222 1.32 -12.25 -17.97
C TRP A 222 0.80 -11.67 -19.30
N VAL A 223 0.35 -12.56 -20.17
CA VAL A 223 -0.04 -12.26 -21.55
C VAL A 223 -1.03 -11.10 -21.65
N ASP A 224 -2.00 -11.05 -20.74
CA ASP A 224 -3.05 -10.01 -20.73
C ASP A 224 -2.49 -8.61 -20.42
N TYR A 225 -1.32 -8.54 -19.79
CA TYR A 225 -0.64 -7.30 -19.39
C TYR A 225 0.66 -7.04 -20.15
N ALA A 226 1.04 -7.90 -21.11
CA ALA A 226 2.33 -7.86 -21.78
C ALA A 226 2.69 -6.51 -22.39
N SER A 227 1.69 -5.77 -22.93
CA SER A 227 1.90 -4.43 -23.50
C SER A 227 2.19 -3.33 -22.48
N ASP A 228 1.89 -3.58 -21.23
CA ASP A 228 2.04 -2.61 -20.14
C ASP A 228 3.38 -2.80 -19.39
N ILE A 229 4.09 -3.92 -19.66
CA ILE A 229 5.31 -4.32 -18.96
C ILE A 229 6.53 -3.63 -19.58
N GLU A 230 7.29 -2.92 -18.73
CA GLU A 230 8.52 -2.21 -19.07
C GLU A 230 9.63 -2.52 -18.05
N ALA A 231 10.89 -2.28 -18.43
CA ALA A 231 12.01 -2.40 -17.51
C ALA A 231 12.03 -1.25 -16.49
N ILE A 232 12.38 -1.56 -15.25
CA ILE A 232 12.76 -0.56 -14.24
C ILE A 232 13.96 0.23 -14.78
N GLN A 233 13.89 1.57 -14.72
CA GLN A 233 14.92 2.49 -15.21
C GLN A 233 15.98 2.80 -14.16
#